data_bef0ef7de311fe99bf7a7aabbec08f1f
#
_entry.id   bef0ef7de311fe99bf7a7aabbec08f1f
#
_cell.length_a   1.000
_cell.length_b   1.000
_cell.length_c   1.000
_cell.angle_alpha   90.00
_cell.angle_beta   90.00
_cell.angle_gamma   90.00
#
_symmetry.space_group_name_H-M   'P 1'
#
loop_
_entity.id
_entity.type
_entity.pdbx_description
1 polymer ?
#
loop_
_entity_poly.entity_id
_entity_poly.type
_entity_poly.pdbx_seq_one_letter_code
_entity_poly.pdbx_strand_id
1 'polypeptide(L)'
;MVKKKLMPVVLLCYLLIGLNACGYILVGALTAGAGAGTYFFVKGNLKRDYEAPVERMWEATLQAVEELRLATESKRHDAFGGEIKGIMANGDSFQIEVKRLGENWTEVGVRIGTFGDRTKSEAIHDKILSKL
;
A
#
# COMPACT_ATOMS: atom_id res chain seq x y z
N MET A 1 46.53 -32.83 3.32
CA MET A 1 45.71 -33.10 4.49
C MET A 1 44.87 -31.88 4.92
N VAL A 2 45.39 -30.65 4.81
CA VAL A 2 44.62 -29.46 5.15
C VAL A 2 43.48 -29.17 4.18
N LYS A 3 43.60 -29.53 2.91
CA LYS A 3 42.57 -29.32 1.87
C LYS A 3 41.24 -30.11 2.09
N LYS A 4 41.31 -31.29 2.73
CA LYS A 4 40.11 -32.07 3.04
C LYS A 4 39.31 -31.55 4.22
N LYS A 5 39.91 -30.84 5.14
CA LYS A 5 39.25 -30.20 6.30
C LYS A 5 38.70 -28.82 6.00
N LEU A 6 39.22 -28.13 4.97
CA LEU A 6 38.72 -26.83 4.54
C LEU A 6 37.41 -26.93 3.72
N MET A 7 37.20 -28.05 3.05
CA MET A 7 36.02 -28.24 2.19
C MET A 7 34.68 -28.15 2.93
N PRO A 8 34.50 -28.79 4.11
CA PRO A 8 33.26 -28.66 4.86
C PRO A 8 33.06 -27.27 5.47
N VAL A 9 34.13 -26.55 5.79
CA VAL A 9 34.05 -25.20 6.34
C VAL A 9 33.63 -24.18 5.26
N VAL A 10 34.15 -24.32 4.05
CA VAL A 10 33.76 -23.49 2.91
C VAL A 10 32.31 -23.74 2.51
N LEU A 11 31.86 -25.02 2.53
CA LEU A 11 30.49 -25.38 2.25
C LEU A 11 29.53 -24.81 3.32
N LEU A 12 29.92 -24.84 4.59
CA LEU A 12 29.17 -24.29 5.70
C LEU A 12 29.03 -22.74 5.59
N CYS A 13 30.10 -22.07 5.18
CA CYS A 13 30.07 -20.63 4.93
C CYS A 13 29.14 -20.26 3.76
N TYR A 14 29.14 -21.05 2.69
CA TYR A 14 28.23 -20.86 1.56
C TYR A 14 26.75 -21.05 1.96
N LEU A 15 26.48 -22.02 2.84
CA LEU A 15 25.13 -22.28 3.34
C LEU A 15 24.64 -21.12 4.23
N LEU A 16 25.51 -20.55 5.05
CA LEU A 16 25.18 -19.43 5.93
C LEU A 16 24.96 -18.11 5.17
N ILE A 17 25.68 -17.91 4.07
CA ILE A 17 25.53 -16.73 3.20
C ILE A 17 24.23 -16.81 2.40
N GLY A 18 23.83 -18.02 1.95
CA GLY A 18 22.60 -18.26 1.21
C GLY A 18 21.32 -17.99 2.03
N LEU A 19 21.33 -18.24 3.33
CA LEU A 19 20.20 -18.00 4.22
C LEU A 19 19.97 -16.52 4.54
N ASN A 20 21.00 -15.69 4.46
CA ASN A 20 20.86 -14.26 4.68
C ASN A 20 20.35 -13.48 3.45
N ALA A 21 20.52 -14.03 2.25
CA ALA A 21 20.07 -13.38 1.01
C ALA A 21 18.54 -13.32 0.91
N CYS A 22 17.80 -14.29 1.46
CA CYS A 22 16.34 -14.26 1.49
C CYS A 22 15.76 -13.17 2.39
N GLY A 23 16.44 -12.84 3.50
CA GLY A 23 16.01 -11.75 4.39
C GLY A 23 16.16 -10.38 3.78
N TYR A 24 17.22 -10.16 3.02
CA TYR A 24 17.49 -8.87 2.36
C TYR A 24 16.52 -8.56 1.22
N ILE A 25 16.04 -9.55 0.50
CA ILE A 25 15.07 -9.35 -0.58
C ILE A 25 13.71 -8.94 -0.02
N LEU A 26 13.29 -9.50 1.12
CA LEU A 26 12.04 -9.12 1.78
C LEU A 26 12.09 -7.71 2.37
N VAL A 27 13.19 -7.33 2.99
CA VAL A 27 13.38 -5.97 3.54
C VAL A 27 13.53 -4.96 2.41
N GLY A 28 14.24 -5.29 1.32
CA GLY A 28 14.38 -4.44 0.14
C GLY A 28 13.04 -4.21 -0.58
N ALA A 29 12.19 -5.21 -0.68
CA ALA A 29 10.86 -5.08 -1.29
C ALA A 29 9.90 -4.22 -0.44
N LEU A 30 10.03 -4.24 0.88
CA LEU A 30 9.24 -3.40 1.79
C LEU A 30 9.71 -1.93 1.82
N THR A 31 10.99 -1.68 1.56
CA THR A 31 11.56 -0.33 1.59
C THR A 31 11.64 0.34 0.21
N ALA A 32 11.56 -0.40 -0.87
CA ALA A 32 11.63 0.12 -2.24
C ALA A 32 10.36 0.86 -2.70
N GLY A 33 9.30 0.87 -1.90
CA GLY A 33 7.98 1.41 -2.28
C GLY A 33 7.72 2.86 -1.87
N ALA A 34 8.75 3.74 -1.72
CA ALA A 34 8.55 5.16 -1.41
C ALA A 34 7.60 5.44 -0.23
N GLY A 35 7.64 4.63 0.85
CA GLY A 35 6.79 4.76 2.03
C GLY A 35 5.40 4.12 1.90
N ALA A 36 5.18 3.29 0.87
CA ALA A 36 3.94 2.55 0.69
C ALA A 36 4.16 1.03 0.84
N GLY A 37 3.28 0.35 1.56
CA GLY A 37 3.30 -1.09 1.77
C GLY A 37 2.71 -1.90 0.61
N THR A 38 2.59 -3.20 0.82
CA THR A 38 1.97 -4.13 -0.13
C THR A 38 0.46 -3.93 -0.20
N TYR A 39 -0.13 -4.22 -1.36
CA TYR A 39 -1.58 -4.25 -1.51
C TYR A 39 -2.21 -5.49 -0.87
N PHE A 40 -3.34 -5.29 -0.21
CA PHE A 40 -4.21 -6.34 0.29
C PHE A 40 -5.60 -6.19 -0.33
N PHE A 41 -6.04 -7.21 -1.05
CA PHE A 41 -7.36 -7.23 -1.64
C PHE A 41 -8.29 -8.10 -0.82
N VAL A 42 -9.18 -7.47 -0.06
CA VAL A 42 -10.11 -8.16 0.86
C VAL A 42 -11.54 -7.74 0.57
N LYS A 43 -12.38 -8.70 0.19
CA LYS A 43 -13.83 -8.46 -0.09
C LYS A 43 -14.10 -7.30 -1.04
N GLY A 44 -13.29 -7.19 -2.10
CA GLY A 44 -13.43 -6.12 -3.08
C GLY A 44 -12.75 -4.79 -2.69
N ASN A 45 -12.22 -4.69 -1.49
CA ASN A 45 -11.51 -3.51 -1.01
C ASN A 45 -10.00 -3.71 -1.17
N LEU A 46 -9.37 -2.86 -1.95
CA LEU A 46 -7.92 -2.84 -2.12
C LEU A 46 -7.31 -1.92 -1.07
N LYS A 47 -6.63 -2.51 -0.10
CA LYS A 47 -6.00 -1.80 1.01
C LYS A 47 -4.50 -1.70 0.82
N ARG A 48 -3.94 -0.57 1.25
CA ARG A 48 -2.50 -0.35 1.28
C ARG A 48 -2.15 0.57 2.44
N ASP A 49 -1.06 0.26 3.15
CA ASP A 49 -0.52 1.10 4.20
C ASP A 49 0.47 2.10 3.63
N TYR A 50 0.45 3.31 4.16
CA TYR A 50 1.34 4.41 3.76
C TYR A 50 2.06 4.96 4.98
N GLU A 51 3.34 5.27 4.81
CA GLU A 51 4.13 5.96 5.82
C GLU A 51 3.89 7.47 5.75
N ALA A 52 2.73 7.87 6.25
CA ALA A 52 2.32 9.27 6.32
C ALA A 52 1.29 9.48 7.42
N PRO A 53 1.24 10.67 8.05
CA PRO A 53 0.19 11.04 8.99
C PRO A 53 -1.20 11.01 8.32
N VAL A 54 -2.24 10.71 9.09
CA VAL A 54 -3.61 10.62 8.57
C VAL A 54 -4.10 11.92 7.92
N GLU A 55 -3.71 13.06 8.46
CA GLU A 55 -4.06 14.38 7.93
C GLU A 55 -3.49 14.57 6.52
N ARG A 56 -2.22 14.24 6.34
CA ARG A 56 -1.56 14.32 5.03
C ARG A 56 -2.15 13.34 4.03
N MET A 57 -2.45 12.12 4.48
CA MET A 57 -3.12 11.12 3.65
C MET A 57 -4.51 11.57 3.22
N TRP A 58 -5.25 12.20 4.12
CA TRP A 58 -6.56 12.74 3.83
C TRP A 58 -6.50 13.82 2.73
N GLU A 59 -5.59 14.77 2.87
CA GLU A 59 -5.36 15.82 1.87
C GLU A 59 -4.95 15.25 0.51
N ALA A 60 -4.01 14.29 0.51
CA ALA A 60 -3.58 13.61 -0.72
C ALA A 60 -4.73 12.86 -1.39
N THR A 61 -5.59 12.23 -0.60
CA THR A 61 -6.79 11.54 -1.10
C THR A 61 -7.79 12.52 -1.71
N LEU A 62 -8.03 13.66 -1.08
CA LEU A 62 -8.90 14.71 -1.63
C LEU A 62 -8.37 15.25 -2.95
N GLN A 63 -7.08 15.52 -3.04
CA GLN A 63 -6.44 15.97 -4.27
C GLN A 63 -6.54 14.94 -5.39
N ALA A 64 -6.35 13.65 -5.07
CA ALA A 64 -6.48 12.57 -6.03
C ALA A 64 -7.92 12.45 -6.57
N VAL A 65 -8.91 12.53 -5.69
CA VAL A 65 -10.33 12.50 -6.06
C VAL A 65 -10.68 13.66 -6.98
N GLU A 66 -10.21 14.86 -6.68
CA GLU A 66 -10.42 16.05 -7.49
C GLU A 66 -9.76 15.94 -8.87
N GLU A 67 -8.49 15.52 -8.91
CA GLU A 67 -7.74 15.39 -10.15
C GLU A 67 -8.30 14.29 -11.07
N LEU A 68 -8.78 13.19 -10.50
CA LEU A 68 -9.47 12.11 -11.22
C LEU A 68 -10.91 12.46 -11.58
N ARG A 69 -11.40 13.62 -11.15
CA ARG A 69 -12.76 14.11 -11.39
C ARG A 69 -13.84 13.11 -10.94
N LEU A 70 -13.64 12.52 -9.78
CA LEU A 70 -14.61 11.61 -9.19
C LEU A 70 -15.75 12.40 -8.53
N ALA A 71 -16.99 12.07 -8.86
CA ALA A 71 -18.16 12.73 -8.29
C ALA A 71 -18.40 12.23 -6.86
N THR A 72 -18.14 13.07 -5.87
CA THR A 72 -18.32 12.76 -4.44
C THR A 72 -19.75 12.99 -4.01
N GLU A 73 -20.39 11.97 -3.47
CA GLU A 73 -21.73 12.04 -2.88
C GLU A 73 -21.70 12.26 -1.37
N SER A 74 -20.70 11.67 -0.69
CA SER A 74 -20.56 11.72 0.77
C SER A 74 -19.08 11.80 1.15
N LYS A 75 -18.79 12.65 2.13
CA LYS A 75 -17.46 12.83 2.66
C LYS A 75 -17.54 13.04 4.17
N ARG A 76 -16.86 12.17 4.92
CA ARG A 76 -16.76 12.26 6.38
C ARG A 76 -15.30 12.15 6.80
N HIS A 77 -14.91 12.93 7.79
CA HIS A 77 -13.54 12.98 8.29
C HIS A 77 -13.52 13.30 9.79
N ASP A 78 -12.67 12.63 10.51
CA ASP A 78 -12.38 12.88 11.93
C ASP A 78 -10.86 12.70 12.22
N ALA A 79 -10.48 12.74 13.49
CA ALA A 79 -9.08 12.60 13.91
C ALA A 79 -8.47 11.21 13.64
N PHE A 80 -9.29 10.20 13.38
CA PHE A 80 -8.87 8.81 13.17
C PHE A 80 -8.85 8.41 11.70
N GLY A 81 -9.39 9.24 10.82
CA GLY A 81 -9.46 8.98 9.40
C GLY A 81 -10.71 9.58 8.76
N GLY A 82 -11.11 9.00 7.64
CA GLY A 82 -12.28 9.47 6.92
C GLY A 82 -12.74 8.51 5.84
N GLU A 83 -13.85 8.85 5.23
CA GLU A 83 -14.47 8.07 4.17
C GLU A 83 -15.03 9.00 3.10
N ILE A 84 -14.77 8.65 1.84
CA ILE A 84 -15.32 9.32 0.68
C ILE A 84 -16.10 8.29 -0.14
N LYS A 85 -17.34 8.59 -0.45
CA LYS A 85 -18.18 7.78 -1.35
C LYS A 85 -18.68 8.63 -2.51
N GLY A 86 -18.82 8.01 -3.65
CA GLY A 86 -19.37 8.68 -4.82
C GLY A 86 -19.54 7.74 -6.00
N ILE A 87 -19.69 8.35 -7.17
CA ILE A 87 -19.92 7.65 -8.43
C ILE A 87 -18.89 8.09 -9.46
N MET A 88 -18.31 7.11 -10.16
CA MET A 88 -17.39 7.34 -11.27
C MET A 88 -18.15 7.73 -12.55
N ALA A 89 -17.44 8.27 -13.54
CA ALA A 89 -18.01 8.68 -14.81
C ALA A 89 -18.75 7.55 -15.56
N ASN A 90 -18.32 6.30 -15.36
CA ASN A 90 -18.96 5.11 -15.97
C ASN A 90 -20.18 4.57 -15.18
N GLY A 91 -20.56 5.24 -14.08
CA GLY A 91 -21.68 4.83 -13.22
C GLY A 91 -21.31 3.88 -12.08
N ASP A 92 -20.09 3.39 -12.00
CA ASP A 92 -19.64 2.56 -10.88
C ASP A 92 -19.55 3.40 -9.58
N SER A 93 -20.00 2.84 -8.48
CA SER A 93 -19.78 3.42 -7.17
C SER A 93 -18.33 3.27 -6.73
N PHE A 94 -17.80 4.25 -6.02
CA PHE A 94 -16.51 4.13 -5.37
C PHE A 94 -16.60 4.48 -3.88
N GLN A 95 -15.72 3.87 -3.11
CA GLN A 95 -15.54 4.16 -1.70
C GLN A 95 -14.05 4.19 -1.39
N ILE A 96 -13.60 5.26 -0.76
CA ILE A 96 -12.23 5.40 -0.28
C ILE A 96 -12.29 5.58 1.23
N GLU A 97 -11.61 4.72 1.96
CA GLU A 97 -11.52 4.77 3.41
C GLU A 97 -10.08 5.06 3.81
N VAL A 98 -9.89 6.07 4.64
CA VAL A 98 -8.60 6.45 5.20
C VAL A 98 -8.65 6.18 6.69
N LYS A 99 -7.72 5.36 7.21
CA LYS A 99 -7.70 4.93 8.60
C LYS A 99 -6.32 5.12 9.21
N ARG A 100 -6.27 5.82 10.34
CA ARG A 100 -5.05 5.98 11.13
C ARG A 100 -4.63 4.65 11.76
N LEU A 101 -3.40 4.22 11.50
CA LEU A 101 -2.78 3.07 12.16
C LEU A 101 -1.79 3.48 13.25
N GLY A 102 -1.20 4.66 13.13
CA GLY A 102 -0.23 5.22 14.06
C GLY A 102 0.06 6.68 13.72
N GLU A 103 1.05 7.29 14.36
CA GLU A 103 1.39 8.71 14.14
C GLU A 103 1.78 8.99 12.69
N ASN A 104 2.56 8.10 12.08
CA ASN A 104 3.06 8.22 10.71
C ASN A 104 2.63 7.04 9.82
N TRP A 105 1.59 6.32 10.19
CA TRP A 105 1.07 5.19 9.42
C TRP A 105 -0.42 5.31 9.22
N THR A 106 -0.84 5.18 7.98
CA THR A 106 -2.24 5.30 7.56
C THR A 106 -2.57 4.21 6.55
N GLU A 107 -3.66 3.50 6.75
CA GLU A 107 -4.23 2.56 5.79
C GLU A 107 -5.22 3.29 4.89
N VAL A 108 -5.11 3.08 3.59
CA VAL A 108 -6.11 3.53 2.61
C VAL A 108 -6.71 2.31 1.94
N GLY A 109 -8.02 2.20 1.99
CA GLY A 109 -8.80 1.19 1.29
C GLY A 109 -9.60 1.82 0.16
N VAL A 110 -9.55 1.21 -1.03
CA VAL A 110 -10.32 1.65 -2.21
C VAL A 110 -11.16 0.50 -2.71
N ARG A 111 -12.45 0.75 -2.86
CA ARG A 111 -13.41 -0.19 -3.45
C ARG A 111 -14.15 0.47 -4.58
N ILE A 112 -14.21 -0.20 -5.72
CA ILE A 112 -14.92 0.28 -6.91
C ILE A 112 -15.92 -0.78 -7.33
N GLY A 113 -17.19 -0.39 -7.46
CA GLY A 113 -18.28 -1.29 -7.78
C GLY A 113 -18.67 -2.23 -6.64
N THR A 114 -19.63 -3.09 -6.88
CA THR A 114 -20.17 -4.03 -5.86
C THR A 114 -19.16 -5.10 -5.46
N PHE A 115 -18.40 -5.61 -6.42
CA PHE A 115 -17.43 -6.70 -6.21
C PHE A 115 -15.98 -6.22 -6.07
N GLY A 116 -15.75 -4.93 -6.28
CA GLY A 116 -14.42 -4.34 -6.34
C GLY A 116 -13.76 -4.52 -7.72
N ASP A 117 -12.98 -3.53 -8.11
CA ASP A 117 -12.17 -3.55 -9.33
C ASP A 117 -10.72 -3.25 -8.93
N ARG A 118 -9.87 -4.26 -8.93
CA ARG A 118 -8.49 -4.14 -8.49
C ARG A 118 -7.70 -3.14 -9.33
N THR A 119 -7.82 -3.22 -10.65
CA THR A 119 -7.06 -2.37 -11.57
C THR A 119 -7.40 -0.89 -11.40
N LYS A 120 -8.69 -0.56 -11.33
CA LYS A 120 -9.14 0.81 -11.07
C LYS A 120 -8.78 1.29 -9.67
N SER A 121 -8.85 0.40 -8.68
CA SER A 121 -8.45 0.70 -7.30
C SER A 121 -6.96 0.99 -7.19
N GLU A 122 -6.11 0.23 -7.88
CA GLU A 122 -4.67 0.49 -7.96
C GLU A 122 -4.38 1.86 -8.59
N ALA A 123 -5.09 2.24 -9.64
CA ALA A 123 -4.94 3.55 -10.27
C ALA A 123 -5.26 4.70 -9.31
N ILE A 124 -6.26 4.55 -8.44
CA ILE A 124 -6.56 5.53 -7.40
C ILE A 124 -5.44 5.58 -6.35
N HIS A 125 -4.93 4.42 -5.91
CA HIS A 125 -3.79 4.36 -4.99
C HIS A 125 -2.54 5.04 -5.55
N ASP A 126 -2.24 4.81 -6.83
CA ASP A 126 -1.11 5.44 -7.51
C ASP A 126 -1.26 6.96 -7.57
N LYS A 127 -2.47 7.44 -7.82
CA LYS A 127 -2.77 8.88 -7.80
C LYS A 127 -2.60 9.48 -6.41
N ILE A 128 -3.08 8.82 -5.37
CA ILE A 128 -2.91 9.25 -3.98
C ILE A 128 -1.41 9.31 -3.63
N LEU A 129 -0.65 8.27 -3.97
CA LEU A 129 0.80 8.23 -3.73
C LEU A 129 1.52 9.39 -4.41
N SER A 130 1.11 9.78 -5.62
CA SER A 130 1.68 10.91 -6.35
C SER A 130 1.45 12.26 -5.68
N LYS A 131 0.50 12.36 -4.76
CA LYS A 131 0.17 13.58 -4.00
C LYS A 131 0.84 13.65 -2.62
N LEU A 132 1.51 12.61 -2.21
CA LEU A 132 2.34 12.61 -1.01
C LEU A 132 3.71 13.24 -1.28
#